data_23d48ae03ed928e61af76b7cfd855892
#
_entry.id   23d48ae03ed928e61af76b7cfd855892
#
_cell.length_a   1.000
_cell.length_b   1.000
_cell.length_c   1.000
_cell.angle_alpha   90.00
_cell.angle_beta   90.00
_cell.angle_gamma   90.00
#
_symmetry.space_group_name_H-M   'P 1'
#
loop_
_entity.id
_entity.type
_entity.pdbx_description
1 polymer ?
#
loop_
_entity_poly.entity_id
_entity_poly.type
_entity_poly.pdbx_seq_one_letter_code
_entity_poly.pdbx_strand_id
1 'polypeptide(L)'
;GRYIGCGALAIRPDYGEIKSMFTDPKARGTGVARSVLDRLEAQARQLKLPKLMLETGDLLSHAQRLYTQAGFTHCAPFGDYEKQNSSIFMQKILY
;
A
#
# COMPACT_ATOMS: atom_id res chain seq x y z
N GLY A 1 23.99 1.76 -4.53
CA GLY A 1 23.14 0.68 -4.96
C GLY A 1 22.00 1.14 -5.83
N ARG A 2 21.46 0.22 -6.55
CA ARG A 2 20.35 0.51 -7.45
C ARG A 2 19.01 0.36 -6.75
N TYR A 3 18.16 1.34 -6.91
CA TYR A 3 16.81 1.32 -6.36
C TYR A 3 15.91 0.46 -7.25
N ILE A 4 15.44 -0.67 -6.77
CA ILE A 4 14.53 -1.54 -7.53
C ILE A 4 13.12 -1.56 -6.98
N GLY A 5 12.92 -1.03 -5.78
CA GLY A 5 11.60 -0.85 -5.20
C GLY A 5 11.65 0.07 -4.00
N CYS A 6 10.56 0.79 -3.74
CA CYS A 6 10.45 1.68 -2.59
C CYS A 6 9.00 1.87 -2.19
N GLY A 7 8.82 2.39 -0.98
CA GLY A 7 7.53 2.77 -0.45
C GLY A 7 7.72 3.62 0.78
N ALA A 8 6.68 4.31 1.20
CA ALA A 8 6.70 5.16 2.37
C ALA A 8 5.44 4.96 3.20
N LEU A 9 5.59 5.08 4.51
CA LEU A 9 4.49 5.02 5.45
C LEU A 9 4.25 6.42 6.03
N ALA A 10 3.10 6.99 5.72
CA ALA A 10 2.67 8.25 6.33
C ALA A 10 1.84 7.92 7.57
N ILE A 11 2.26 8.44 8.72
CA ILE A 11 1.59 8.15 9.99
C ILE A 11 0.47 9.15 10.20
N ARG A 12 -0.77 8.63 10.37
CA ARG A 12 -1.95 9.42 10.67
C ARG A 12 -2.45 9.02 12.06
N PRO A 13 -3.37 9.80 12.69
CA PRO A 13 -3.84 9.46 14.03
C PRO A 13 -4.45 8.06 14.15
N ASP A 14 -5.19 7.62 13.12
CA ASP A 14 -5.97 6.37 13.19
C ASP A 14 -5.52 5.31 12.22
N TYR A 15 -4.48 5.57 11.41
CA TYR A 15 -4.01 4.59 10.42
C TYR A 15 -2.63 4.96 9.89
N GLY A 16 -2.01 4.01 9.21
CA GLY A 16 -0.82 4.25 8.41
C GLY A 16 -1.18 4.27 6.93
N GLU A 17 -0.79 5.31 6.23
CA GLU A 17 -1.05 5.42 4.79
C GLU A 17 0.19 5.01 4.01
N ILE A 18 0.03 4.00 3.13
CA ILE A 18 1.10 3.58 2.24
C ILE A 18 1.12 4.50 1.03
N LYS A 19 2.27 5.13 0.81
CA LYS A 19 2.45 6.08 -0.29
C LYS A 19 3.68 5.71 -1.12
N SER A 20 3.70 6.19 -2.36
CA SER A 20 4.89 6.12 -3.21
C SER A 20 5.41 4.70 -3.45
N MET A 21 4.50 3.71 -3.50
CA MET A 21 4.89 2.35 -3.84
C MET A 21 5.36 2.31 -5.28
N PHE A 22 6.59 1.87 -5.45
CA PHE A 22 7.21 1.78 -6.77
C PHE A 22 8.07 0.53 -6.85
N THR A 23 8.02 -0.15 -7.98
CA THR A 23 8.91 -1.26 -8.30
C THR A 23 9.39 -1.07 -9.73
N ASP A 24 10.71 -1.15 -9.95
CA ASP A 24 11.28 -1.13 -11.29
C ASP A 24 10.57 -2.21 -12.13
N PRO A 25 10.08 -1.87 -13.34
CA PRO A 25 9.39 -2.86 -14.18
C PRO A 25 10.17 -4.13 -14.42
N LYS A 26 11.51 -4.05 -14.44
CA LYS A 26 12.36 -5.23 -14.61
C LYS A 26 12.38 -6.12 -13.39
N ALA A 27 11.99 -5.62 -12.22
CA ALA A 27 11.97 -6.39 -10.99
C ALA A 27 10.57 -6.92 -10.66
N ARG A 28 9.57 -6.64 -11.47
CA ARG A 28 8.21 -7.15 -11.26
C ARG A 28 8.21 -8.67 -11.31
N GLY A 29 7.46 -9.28 -10.38
CA GLY A 29 7.39 -10.72 -10.28
C GLY A 29 8.52 -11.35 -9.47
N THR A 30 9.47 -10.54 -8.97
CA THR A 30 10.61 -11.04 -8.17
C THR A 30 10.35 -10.99 -6.66
N GLY A 31 9.19 -10.50 -6.23
CA GLY A 31 8.87 -10.37 -4.81
C GLY A 31 9.32 -9.08 -4.16
N VAL A 32 9.93 -8.16 -4.90
CA VAL A 32 10.45 -6.90 -4.34
C VAL A 32 9.32 -6.05 -3.76
N ALA A 33 8.23 -5.87 -4.51
CA ALA A 33 7.10 -5.06 -4.05
C ALA A 33 6.48 -5.66 -2.79
N ARG A 34 6.36 -6.99 -2.72
CA ARG A 34 5.83 -7.66 -1.53
C ARG A 34 6.76 -7.47 -0.34
N SER A 35 8.07 -7.54 -0.53
CA SER A 35 9.05 -7.28 0.52
C SER A 35 8.92 -5.88 1.08
N VAL A 36 8.78 -4.87 0.21
CA VAL A 36 8.60 -3.48 0.64
C VAL A 36 7.32 -3.36 1.45
N LEU A 37 6.23 -3.93 0.96
CA LEU A 37 4.93 -3.89 1.63
C LEU A 37 5.00 -4.56 3.01
N ASP A 38 5.65 -5.72 3.11
CA ASP A 38 5.81 -6.43 4.38
C ASP A 38 6.60 -5.60 5.39
N ARG A 39 7.61 -4.87 4.95
CA ARG A 39 8.39 -3.99 5.83
C ARG A 39 7.57 -2.82 6.34
N LEU A 40 6.74 -2.24 5.49
CA LEU A 40 5.85 -1.15 5.90
C LEU A 40 4.81 -1.64 6.90
N GLU A 41 4.27 -2.83 6.69
CA GLU A 41 3.34 -3.42 7.64
C GLU A 41 4.02 -3.68 8.99
N ALA A 42 5.23 -4.23 8.99
CA ALA A 42 5.97 -4.46 10.23
C ALA A 42 6.21 -3.16 10.99
N GLN A 43 6.55 -2.09 10.27
CA GLN A 43 6.73 -0.77 10.88
C GLN A 43 5.42 -0.26 11.49
N ALA A 44 4.32 -0.41 10.77
CA ALA A 44 3.01 0.01 11.26
C ALA A 44 2.62 -0.76 12.53
N ARG A 45 2.92 -2.06 12.58
CA ARG A 45 2.65 -2.87 13.77
C ARG A 45 3.50 -2.45 14.97
N GLN A 46 4.78 -2.11 14.73
CA GLN A 46 5.64 -1.59 15.80
C GLN A 46 5.10 -0.27 16.36
N LEU A 47 4.51 0.56 15.52
CA LEU A 47 3.90 1.83 15.93
C LEU A 47 2.48 1.65 16.47
N LYS A 48 1.99 0.41 16.51
CA LYS A 48 0.65 0.06 17.01
C LYS A 48 -0.47 0.75 16.26
N LEU A 49 -0.26 1.00 14.97
CA LEU A 49 -1.30 1.56 14.11
C LEU A 49 -2.38 0.49 13.88
N PRO A 50 -3.67 0.86 13.98
CA PRO A 50 -4.75 -0.14 13.90
C PRO A 50 -4.96 -0.70 12.50
N LYS A 51 -4.58 0.04 11.46
CA LYS A 51 -4.78 -0.40 10.09
C LYS A 51 -3.85 0.34 9.14
N LEU A 52 -3.70 -0.24 7.94
CA LEU A 52 -3.04 0.39 6.80
C LEU A 52 -4.09 0.76 5.76
N MET A 53 -3.87 1.87 5.08
CA MET A 53 -4.73 2.32 3.98
C MET A 53 -3.87 2.77 2.82
N LEU A 54 -4.40 2.65 1.61
CA LEU A 54 -3.69 3.08 0.40
C LEU A 54 -4.69 3.49 -0.68
N GLU A 55 -4.18 4.26 -1.63
CA GLU A 55 -4.89 4.60 -2.86
C GLU A 55 -4.05 4.09 -4.04
N THR A 56 -4.70 3.49 -5.02
CA THR A 56 -4.02 3.00 -6.23
C THR A 56 -4.91 3.26 -7.45
N GLY A 57 -4.30 3.27 -8.64
CA GLY A 57 -5.06 3.47 -9.87
C GLY A 57 -5.81 2.22 -10.28
N ASP A 58 -6.99 2.40 -10.89
CA ASP A 58 -7.84 1.28 -11.32
C ASP A 58 -7.23 0.51 -12.50
N LEU A 59 -6.29 1.11 -13.23
CA LEU A 59 -5.60 0.44 -14.33
C LEU A 59 -4.38 -0.39 -13.87
N LEU A 60 -4.04 -0.33 -12.58
CA LEU A 60 -2.88 -1.05 -12.03
C LEU A 60 -3.31 -2.40 -11.47
N SER A 61 -3.80 -3.29 -12.33
CA SER A 61 -4.34 -4.58 -11.90
C SER A 61 -3.32 -5.44 -11.16
N HIS A 62 -2.05 -5.38 -11.55
CA HIS A 62 -1.01 -6.15 -10.86
C HIS A 62 -0.77 -5.64 -9.44
N ALA A 63 -0.86 -4.32 -9.23
CA ALA A 63 -0.75 -3.73 -7.89
C ALA A 63 -1.93 -4.14 -7.02
N GLN A 64 -3.13 -4.11 -7.59
CA GLN A 64 -4.34 -4.53 -6.86
C GLN A 64 -4.25 -5.99 -6.44
N ARG A 65 -3.74 -6.86 -7.32
CA ARG A 65 -3.54 -8.28 -6.98
C ARG A 65 -2.52 -8.43 -5.85
N LEU A 66 -1.43 -7.68 -5.89
CA LEU A 66 -0.43 -7.69 -4.83
C LEU A 66 -1.07 -7.33 -3.48
N TYR A 67 -1.83 -6.25 -3.44
CA TYR A 67 -2.48 -5.81 -2.20
C TYR A 67 -3.51 -6.82 -1.72
N THR A 68 -4.32 -7.36 -2.63
CA THR A 68 -5.30 -8.38 -2.28
C THR A 68 -4.63 -9.61 -1.68
N GLN A 69 -3.54 -10.08 -2.29
CA GLN A 69 -2.79 -11.22 -1.78
C GLN A 69 -2.15 -10.93 -0.42
N ALA A 70 -1.84 -9.67 -0.15
CA ALA A 70 -1.29 -9.25 1.13
C ALA A 70 -2.36 -9.06 2.21
N GLY A 71 -3.64 -9.24 1.87
CA GLY A 71 -4.72 -9.16 2.85
C GLY A 71 -5.50 -7.85 2.83
N PHE A 72 -5.26 -6.99 1.86
CA PHE A 72 -6.01 -5.74 1.72
C PHE A 72 -7.37 -6.00 1.09
N THR A 73 -8.35 -5.19 1.47
CA THR A 73 -9.69 -5.19 0.90
C THR A 73 -10.07 -3.79 0.45
N HIS A 74 -11.02 -3.70 -0.47
CA HIS A 74 -11.50 -2.40 -0.95
C HIS A 74 -12.21 -1.65 0.18
N CYS A 75 -12.06 -0.31 0.18
CA CYS A 75 -12.72 0.54 1.15
C CYS A 75 -13.13 1.87 0.50
N ALA A 76 -13.86 2.70 1.25
CA ALA A 76 -14.26 4.03 0.80
C ALA A 76 -13.05 4.98 0.77
N PRO A 77 -13.11 6.06 -0.01
CA PRO A 77 -12.09 7.10 0.02
C PRO A 77 -11.85 7.62 1.45
N PHE A 78 -10.62 7.98 1.75
CA PHE A 78 -10.21 8.39 3.09
C PHE A 78 -9.31 9.64 3.03
N GLY A 79 -9.10 10.25 4.19
CA GLY A 79 -8.25 11.44 4.30
C GLY A 79 -8.77 12.58 3.46
N ASP A 80 -7.87 13.29 2.81
CA ASP A 80 -8.21 14.43 1.96
C ASP A 80 -8.44 14.04 0.50
N TYR A 81 -8.47 12.74 0.21
CA TYR A 81 -8.69 12.28 -1.16
C TYR A 81 -10.12 12.50 -1.58
N GLU A 82 -10.30 13.10 -2.74
CA GLU A 82 -11.60 13.17 -3.37
C GLU A 82 -11.85 11.89 -4.16
N LYS A 83 -13.12 11.48 -4.22
CA LYS A 83 -13.50 10.32 -5.01
C LYS A 83 -13.24 10.62 -6.48
N GLN A 84 -12.33 9.88 -7.09
CA GLN A 84 -12.02 9.96 -8.50
C GLN A 84 -12.38 8.64 -9.17
N ASN A 85 -12.83 8.72 -10.43
CA ASN A 85 -13.27 7.52 -11.16
C ASN A 85 -12.12 6.53 -11.42
N SER A 86 -10.88 7.01 -11.40
CA SER A 86 -9.71 6.18 -11.68
C SER A 86 -8.96 5.72 -10.44
N SER A 87 -9.47 6.01 -9.25
CA SER A 87 -8.79 5.64 -8.00
C SER A 87 -9.54 4.54 -7.27
N ILE A 88 -8.77 3.62 -6.71
CA ILE A 88 -9.25 2.54 -5.86
C ILE A 88 -8.61 2.71 -4.48
N PHE A 89 -9.41 2.55 -3.43
CA PHE A 89 -8.95 2.68 -2.05
C PHE A 89 -9.03 1.31 -1.39
N MET A 90 -7.98 0.95 -0.66
CA MET A 90 -7.88 -0.35 0.00
C MET A 90 -7.38 -0.19 1.42
N GLN A 91 -7.71 -1.14 2.27
CA GLN A 91 -7.29 -1.16 3.67
C GLN A 91 -6.94 -2.56 4.13
N LYS A 92 -6.10 -2.63 5.16
CA LYS A 92 -5.82 -3.86 5.88
C LYS A 92 -5.88 -3.57 7.37
N ILE A 93 -6.77 -4.27 8.07
CA ILE A 93 -6.90 -4.15 9.53
C ILE A 93 -5.75 -4.95 10.16
N LEU A 94 -5.01 -4.33 11.08
CA LEU A 94 -3.86 -4.97 11.73
C LEU A 94 -4.18 -5.57 13.08
N TYR A 95 -5.23 -5.06 13.74
CA TYR A 95 -5.62 -5.53 15.08
C TYR A 95 -7.12 -5.69 15.18
#